data_8b88a10c76242309dc55bf0592efa5c6
#
_entry.id   8b88a10c76242309dc55bf0592efa5c6
#
_cell.length_a   1.000
_cell.length_b   1.000
_cell.length_c   1.000
_cell.angle_alpha   90.00
_cell.angle_beta   90.00
_cell.angle_gamma   90.00
#
_symmetry.space_group_name_H-M   'P 1'
#
loop_
_entity.id
_entity.type
_entity.pdbx_description
1 polymer ?
#
loop_
_entity_poly.entity_id
_entity_poly.type
_entity_poly.pdbx_seq_one_letter_code
_entity_poly.pdbx_strand_id
1 'polypeptide(L)'
;MSGAVSHRASAPDSRMVHIAVADGFVLTEMAGVVDVLRLANRVSGRDVFCWQYVSHDGGLITSSSDAVVRTDPFPAAPDADYLFVLGNADAELPALALGGVLGRYSARQSRVILLAEAATRYIADRGEGEANYTTHWENRAVLLE
;
A
#
# COMPACT_ATOMS: atom_id res chain seq x y z
N MET A 1 13.31 -25.01 -5.57
CA MET A 1 13.73 -24.10 -6.65
C MET A 1 13.17 -22.73 -6.34
N SER A 2 14.02 -21.85 -5.79
CA SER A 2 13.65 -20.47 -5.44
C SER A 2 13.65 -19.66 -6.74
N GLY A 3 12.46 -19.40 -7.27
CA GLY A 3 12.28 -18.46 -8.37
C GLY A 3 12.39 -17.04 -7.84
N ALA A 4 13.57 -16.46 -7.92
CA ALA A 4 13.75 -15.03 -7.68
C ALA A 4 12.78 -14.27 -8.59
N VAL A 5 11.84 -13.54 -7.98
CA VAL A 5 11.05 -12.54 -8.69
C VAL A 5 12.06 -11.54 -9.22
N SER A 6 12.10 -11.39 -10.54
CA SER A 6 12.97 -10.42 -11.21
C SER A 6 12.55 -9.03 -10.71
N HIS A 7 13.25 -8.54 -9.68
CA HIS A 7 13.27 -7.12 -9.42
C HIS A 7 13.80 -6.46 -10.67
N ARG A 8 12.96 -5.73 -11.39
CA ARG A 8 13.46 -4.80 -12.39
C ARG A 8 14.48 -3.93 -11.67
N ALA A 9 15.76 -4.05 -12.05
CA ALA A 9 16.81 -3.24 -11.46
C ALA A 9 16.39 -1.77 -11.57
N SER A 10 16.24 -1.13 -10.42
CA SER A 10 15.88 0.27 -10.33
C SER A 10 16.91 1.08 -11.10
N ALA A 11 16.50 1.89 -12.06
CA ALA A 11 17.37 2.89 -12.65
C ALA A 11 17.82 3.85 -11.53
N PRO A 12 19.03 4.43 -11.59
CA PRO A 12 19.59 5.24 -10.49
C PRO A 12 18.70 6.40 -10.02
N ASP A 13 17.78 6.86 -10.87
CA ASP A 13 16.86 7.97 -10.58
C ASP A 13 15.41 7.53 -10.41
N SER A 14 15.11 6.23 -10.32
CA SER A 14 13.73 5.78 -10.16
C SER A 14 13.31 5.80 -8.69
N ARG A 15 12.02 6.10 -8.45
CA ARG A 15 11.40 6.10 -7.14
C ARG A 15 10.83 4.73 -6.82
N MET A 16 11.21 4.20 -5.67
CA MET A 16 10.65 2.93 -5.19
C MET A 16 9.32 3.17 -4.48
N VAL A 17 8.33 2.39 -4.87
CA VAL A 17 6.98 2.40 -4.28
C VAL A 17 6.67 1.04 -3.69
N HIS A 18 6.38 1.00 -2.40
CA HIS A 18 5.82 -0.20 -1.77
C HIS A 18 4.29 -0.08 -1.76
N ILE A 19 3.63 -1.16 -2.15
CA ILE A 19 2.16 -1.28 -2.15
C ILE A 19 1.79 -2.37 -1.16
N ALA A 20 1.25 -1.96 -0.02
CA ALA A 20 0.89 -2.85 1.07
C ALA A 20 -0.53 -3.38 0.90
N VAL A 21 -0.67 -4.69 0.95
CA VAL A 21 -1.95 -5.41 0.82
C VAL A 21 -2.13 -6.43 1.94
N ALA A 22 -3.39 -6.67 2.30
CA ALA A 22 -3.81 -7.80 3.15
C ALA A 22 -4.90 -8.58 2.41
N ASP A 23 -5.21 -9.79 2.88
CA ASP A 23 -6.32 -10.56 2.32
C ASP A 23 -7.62 -9.75 2.34
N GLY A 24 -8.38 -9.84 1.26
CA GLY A 24 -9.56 -9.03 1.04
C GLY A 24 -9.30 -7.62 0.53
N PHE A 25 -8.08 -7.30 0.10
CA PHE A 25 -7.77 -5.96 -0.44
C PHE A 25 -8.65 -5.60 -1.64
N VAL A 26 -8.86 -4.31 -1.82
CA VAL A 26 -9.68 -3.79 -2.92
C VAL A 26 -8.87 -3.74 -4.22
N LEU A 27 -9.21 -4.62 -5.17
CA LEU A 27 -8.48 -4.78 -6.42
C LEU A 27 -8.42 -3.49 -7.26
N THR A 28 -9.48 -2.70 -7.28
CA THR A 28 -9.52 -1.43 -8.03
C THR A 28 -8.59 -0.37 -7.46
N GLU A 29 -8.36 -0.37 -6.15
CA GLU A 29 -7.37 0.52 -5.53
C GLU A 29 -5.96 0.14 -5.98
N MET A 30 -5.63 -1.15 -5.96
CA MET A 30 -4.34 -1.65 -6.43
C MET A 30 -4.13 -1.32 -7.91
N ALA A 31 -5.12 -1.63 -8.75
CA ALA A 31 -5.06 -1.37 -10.18
C ALA A 31 -4.87 0.13 -10.47
N GLY A 32 -5.59 1.00 -9.75
CA GLY A 32 -5.46 2.44 -9.89
C GLY A 32 -4.06 2.96 -9.58
N VAL A 33 -3.47 2.53 -8.47
CA VAL A 33 -2.09 2.90 -8.11
C VAL A 33 -1.11 2.40 -9.18
N VAL A 34 -1.16 1.12 -9.52
CA VAL A 34 -0.21 0.51 -10.47
C VAL A 34 -0.33 1.12 -11.86
N ASP A 35 -1.54 1.35 -12.34
CA ASP A 35 -1.75 1.94 -13.68
C ASP A 35 -1.22 3.38 -13.77
N VAL A 36 -1.38 4.18 -12.73
CA VAL A 36 -0.81 5.55 -12.69
C VAL A 36 0.71 5.49 -12.77
N LEU A 37 1.36 4.62 -11.99
CA LEU A 37 2.82 4.45 -12.02
C LEU A 37 3.30 3.96 -13.38
N ARG A 38 2.62 2.95 -13.95
CA ARG A 38 2.91 2.40 -15.27
C ARG A 38 2.77 3.45 -16.38
N LEU A 39 1.70 4.24 -16.33
CA LEU A 39 1.47 5.32 -17.29
C LEU A 39 2.51 6.43 -17.18
N ALA A 40 2.91 6.81 -15.95
CA ALA A 40 3.97 7.77 -15.73
C ALA A 40 5.28 7.31 -16.38
N ASN A 41 5.66 6.03 -16.20
CA ASN A 41 6.83 5.46 -16.85
C ASN A 41 6.71 5.49 -18.38
N ARG A 42 5.53 5.13 -18.91
CA ARG A 42 5.29 5.13 -20.36
C ARG A 42 5.38 6.53 -20.96
N VAL A 43 4.78 7.53 -20.33
CA VAL A 43 4.79 8.92 -20.81
C VAL A 43 6.19 9.52 -20.72
N SER A 44 6.93 9.20 -19.65
CA SER A 44 8.29 9.69 -19.44
C SER A 44 9.33 8.99 -20.33
N GLY A 45 8.98 7.88 -20.98
CA GLY A 45 9.91 7.07 -21.77
C GLY A 45 11.02 6.38 -20.96
N ARG A 46 10.90 6.36 -19.62
CA ARG A 46 11.86 5.76 -18.68
C ARG A 46 11.15 5.22 -17.44
N ASP A 47 11.82 4.35 -16.69
CA ASP A 47 11.31 3.82 -15.42
C ASP A 47 11.50 4.87 -14.30
N VAL A 48 10.57 5.85 -14.21
CA VAL A 48 10.52 6.87 -13.15
C VAL A 48 10.12 6.23 -11.82
N PHE A 49 9.23 5.22 -11.88
CA PHE A 49 8.76 4.46 -10.72
C PHE A 49 9.03 2.97 -10.91
N CYS A 50 9.46 2.34 -9.85
CA CYS A 50 9.39 0.89 -9.69
C CYS A 50 8.57 0.59 -8.43
N TRP A 51 7.91 -0.57 -8.39
CA TRP A 51 7.06 -0.92 -7.26
C TRP A 51 7.20 -2.37 -6.87
N GLN A 52 6.88 -2.62 -5.61
CA GLN A 52 6.90 -3.93 -4.97
C GLN A 52 5.66 -4.09 -4.11
N TYR A 53 5.03 -5.25 -4.19
CA TYR A 53 3.92 -5.59 -3.30
C TYR A 53 4.47 -6.16 -2.00
N VAL A 54 3.95 -5.67 -0.89
CA VAL A 54 4.35 -6.09 0.46
C VAL A 54 3.13 -6.46 1.29
N SER A 55 3.29 -7.41 2.19
CA SER A 55 2.29 -7.80 3.17
C SER A 55 2.97 -8.14 4.49
N HIS A 56 2.19 -8.50 5.53
CA HIS A 56 2.73 -8.79 6.85
C HIS A 56 3.83 -9.87 6.80
N ASP A 57 3.50 -11.03 6.23
CA ASP A 57 4.38 -12.19 6.20
C ASP A 57 4.88 -12.53 4.78
N GLY A 58 4.51 -11.74 3.79
CA GLY A 58 4.74 -12.08 2.38
C GLY A 58 3.82 -13.18 1.89
N GLY A 59 4.17 -13.76 0.73
CA GLY A 59 3.41 -14.87 0.15
C GLY A 59 2.32 -14.44 -0.82
N LEU A 60 1.29 -15.26 -0.95
CA LEU A 60 0.14 -15.02 -1.83
C LEU A 60 -0.99 -14.38 -1.04
N ILE A 61 -1.44 -13.23 -1.48
CA ILE A 61 -2.53 -12.46 -0.89
C ILE A 61 -3.68 -12.41 -1.89
N THR A 62 -4.89 -12.66 -1.41
CA THR A 62 -6.10 -12.72 -2.25
C THR A 62 -6.94 -11.46 -2.06
N SER A 63 -7.36 -10.84 -3.16
CA SER A 63 -8.27 -9.69 -3.14
C SER A 63 -9.70 -10.11 -2.80
N SER A 64 -10.55 -9.15 -2.51
CA SER A 64 -12.01 -9.35 -2.36
C SER A 64 -12.70 -9.86 -3.64
N SER A 65 -12.01 -9.84 -4.77
CA SER A 65 -12.49 -10.33 -6.09
C SER A 65 -11.73 -11.57 -6.57
N ASP A 66 -11.17 -12.36 -5.65
CA ASP A 66 -10.42 -13.61 -5.92
C ASP A 66 -9.15 -13.46 -6.78
N ALA A 67 -8.71 -12.25 -7.07
CA ALA A 67 -7.42 -12.04 -7.70
C ALA A 67 -6.29 -12.22 -6.69
N VAL A 68 -5.24 -12.94 -7.08
CA VAL A 68 -4.12 -13.27 -6.20
C VAL A 68 -2.88 -12.50 -6.62
N VAL A 69 -2.21 -11.88 -5.66
CA VAL A 69 -0.94 -11.20 -5.85
C VAL A 69 0.14 -11.81 -4.96
N ARG A 70 1.35 -11.93 -5.50
CA ARG A 70 2.52 -12.33 -4.71
C ARG A 70 3.12 -11.11 -4.05
N THR A 71 3.43 -11.23 -2.76
CA THR A 71 4.00 -10.17 -1.94
C THR A 71 5.29 -10.64 -1.27
N ASP A 72 6.13 -9.67 -0.92
CA ASP A 72 7.24 -9.88 0.01
C ASP A 72 6.83 -9.42 1.41
N PRO A 73 7.47 -9.91 2.49
CA PRO A 73 7.20 -9.41 3.82
C PRO A 73 7.67 -7.96 3.95
N PHE A 74 7.05 -7.19 4.85
CA PHE A 74 7.54 -5.85 5.15
C PHE A 74 9.02 -5.88 5.55
N PRO A 75 9.88 -5.13 4.87
CA PRO A 75 11.29 -5.09 5.23
C PRO A 75 11.50 -4.44 6.60
N ALA A 76 12.49 -4.94 7.35
CA ALA A 76 12.88 -4.36 8.63
C ALA A 76 13.40 -2.91 8.46
N ALA A 77 14.11 -2.66 7.36
CA ALA A 77 14.61 -1.35 6.97
C ALA A 77 14.10 -1.04 5.55
N PRO A 78 12.92 -0.41 5.40
CA PRO A 78 12.36 -0.13 4.09
C PRO A 78 13.23 0.86 3.31
N ASP A 79 13.46 0.54 2.04
CA ASP A 79 14.10 1.43 1.07
C ASP A 79 13.07 1.81 0.00
N ALA A 80 12.13 2.65 0.39
CA ALA A 80 11.05 3.09 -0.48
C ALA A 80 10.76 4.58 -0.27
N ASP A 81 10.54 5.29 -1.37
CA ASP A 81 10.13 6.70 -1.35
C ASP A 81 8.65 6.83 -0.91
N TYR A 82 7.83 5.84 -1.27
CA TYR A 82 6.39 5.85 -1.02
C TYR A 82 5.92 4.50 -0.47
N LEU A 83 4.97 4.55 0.45
CA LEU A 83 4.17 3.42 0.89
C LEU A 83 2.71 3.73 0.62
N PHE A 84 2.06 2.96 -0.27
CA PHE A 84 0.62 2.94 -0.39
C PHE A 84 0.07 1.78 0.43
N VAL A 85 -0.94 2.04 1.26
CA VAL A 85 -1.65 1.02 2.02
C VAL A 85 -3.06 0.93 1.47
N LEU A 86 -3.42 -0.22 0.94
CA LEU A 86 -4.72 -0.46 0.35
C LEU A 86 -5.76 -0.79 1.43
N GLY A 87 -6.99 -0.41 1.16
CA GLY A 87 -8.13 -0.76 2.00
C GLY A 87 -8.51 -2.23 1.86
N ASN A 88 -9.21 -2.73 2.87
CA ASN A 88 -9.82 -4.04 2.89
C ASN A 88 -11.34 -3.89 2.66
N ALA A 89 -11.91 -4.68 1.74
CA ALA A 89 -13.33 -4.63 1.47
C ALA A 89 -14.18 -5.31 2.55
N ASP A 90 -13.57 -6.19 3.35
CA ASP A 90 -14.24 -6.94 4.41
C ASP A 90 -13.73 -6.49 5.78
N ALA A 91 -14.62 -5.85 6.54
CA ALA A 91 -14.31 -5.38 7.89
C ALA A 91 -14.04 -6.51 8.89
N GLU A 92 -14.47 -7.74 8.60
CA GLU A 92 -14.23 -8.90 9.46
C GLU A 92 -12.84 -9.49 9.29
N LEU A 93 -12.17 -9.21 8.15
CA LEU A 93 -10.82 -9.67 7.93
C LEU A 93 -9.81 -8.82 8.72
N PRO A 94 -8.71 -9.44 9.21
CA PRO A 94 -7.69 -8.70 9.93
C PRO A 94 -7.09 -7.59 9.09
N ALA A 95 -7.14 -6.37 9.60
CA ALA A 95 -6.42 -5.26 8.98
C ALA A 95 -4.90 -5.48 9.09
N LEU A 96 -4.16 -4.83 8.19
CA LEU A 96 -2.72 -4.72 8.34
C LEU A 96 -2.38 -4.06 9.68
N ALA A 97 -1.55 -4.74 10.48
CA ALA A 97 -1.02 -4.18 11.73
C ALA A 97 0.01 -3.09 11.38
N LEU A 98 -0.45 -1.86 11.24
CA LEU A 98 0.36 -0.75 10.72
C LEU A 98 1.27 -0.08 11.74
N GLY A 99 1.02 -0.22 13.05
CA GLY A 99 1.70 0.57 14.09
C GLY A 99 3.23 0.60 13.97
N GLY A 100 3.89 -0.55 13.98
CA GLY A 100 5.34 -0.63 13.83
C GLY A 100 5.81 -0.42 12.38
N VAL A 101 4.97 -0.75 11.39
CA VAL A 101 5.28 -0.59 9.96
C VAL A 101 5.40 0.89 9.63
N LEU A 102 4.38 1.68 9.94
CA LEU A 102 4.37 3.11 9.65
C LEU A 102 5.56 3.84 10.27
N GLY A 103 5.94 3.48 11.50
CA GLY A 103 7.11 4.04 12.16
C GLY A 103 8.41 3.79 11.39
N ARG A 104 8.59 2.58 10.84
CA ARG A 104 9.78 2.26 10.04
C ARG A 104 9.87 3.07 8.74
N TYR A 105 8.73 3.24 8.03
CA TYR A 105 8.70 4.04 6.81
C TYR A 105 8.87 5.54 7.12
N SER A 106 8.23 6.04 8.16
CA SER A 106 8.39 7.43 8.58
C SER A 106 9.84 7.76 8.99
N ALA A 107 10.50 6.85 9.69
CA ALA A 107 11.91 7.02 10.08
C ALA A 107 12.86 7.09 8.85
N ARG A 108 12.43 6.57 7.71
CA ARG A 108 13.14 6.63 6.42
C ARG A 108 12.67 7.79 5.53
N GLN A 109 11.81 8.65 6.06
CA GLN A 109 11.21 9.78 5.32
C GLN A 109 10.37 9.33 4.10
N SER A 110 9.91 8.10 4.08
CA SER A 110 8.95 7.63 3.08
C SER A 110 7.63 8.37 3.24
N ARG A 111 7.00 8.71 2.12
CA ARG A 111 5.65 9.25 2.14
C ARG A 111 4.65 8.10 2.24
N VAL A 112 3.81 8.15 3.27
CA VAL A 112 2.78 7.14 3.51
C VAL A 112 1.44 7.65 3.03
N ILE A 113 0.77 6.85 2.19
CA ILE A 113 -0.55 7.14 1.63
C ILE A 113 -1.48 5.98 2.03
N LEU A 114 -2.47 6.28 2.83
CA LEU A 114 -3.51 5.32 3.21
C LEU A 114 -4.72 5.53 2.31
N LEU A 115 -5.22 4.45 1.71
CA LEU A 115 -6.36 4.52 0.80
C LEU A 115 -7.64 4.05 1.50
N ALA A 116 -8.73 4.74 1.18
CA ALA A 116 -10.11 4.40 1.56
C ALA A 116 -10.23 3.86 3.00
N GLU A 117 -10.57 2.59 3.14
CA GLU A 117 -10.81 1.94 4.43
C GLU A 117 -9.56 1.94 5.34
N ALA A 118 -8.36 1.79 4.78
CA ALA A 118 -7.12 1.86 5.55
C ALA A 118 -6.93 3.22 6.22
N ALA A 119 -7.31 4.30 5.54
CA ALA A 119 -7.31 5.66 6.11
C ALA A 119 -8.34 5.78 7.23
N THR A 120 -9.56 5.28 7.01
CA THR A 120 -10.65 5.31 8.00
C THR A 120 -10.25 4.61 9.29
N ARG A 121 -9.73 3.39 9.21
CA ARG A 121 -9.25 2.65 10.39
C ARG A 121 -8.14 3.38 11.14
N TYR A 122 -7.18 3.90 10.40
CA TYR A 122 -6.07 4.62 11.00
C TYR A 122 -6.53 5.83 11.81
N ILE A 123 -7.51 6.57 11.29
CA ILE A 123 -8.09 7.74 11.96
C ILE A 123 -8.89 7.29 13.18
N ALA A 124 -9.74 6.27 13.04
CA ALA A 124 -10.54 5.74 14.14
C ALA A 124 -9.69 5.23 15.31
N ASP A 125 -8.56 4.57 15.01
CA ASP A 125 -7.65 4.03 16.04
C ASP A 125 -6.87 5.10 16.79
N ARG A 126 -6.62 6.26 16.19
CA ARG A 126 -5.77 7.31 16.75
C ARG A 126 -6.49 8.53 17.28
N GLY A 127 -7.78 8.66 16.99
CA GLY A 127 -8.54 9.86 17.25
C GLY A 127 -8.22 11.00 16.26
N GLU A 128 -8.93 12.09 16.37
CA GLU A 128 -8.76 13.26 15.48
C GLU A 128 -7.36 13.84 15.60
N GLY A 129 -6.59 13.76 14.54
CA GLY A 129 -5.35 14.50 14.33
C GLY A 129 -5.54 15.64 13.33
N GLU A 130 -4.69 16.64 13.35
CA GLU A 130 -4.66 17.77 12.39
C GLU A 130 -4.21 17.30 10.99
N ALA A 131 -4.80 16.28 10.42
CA ALA A 131 -4.47 15.78 9.09
C ALA A 131 -5.58 16.11 8.09
N ASN A 132 -5.19 16.56 6.91
CA ASN A 132 -6.09 16.64 5.77
C ASN A 132 -6.37 15.25 5.25
N TYR A 133 -7.55 14.72 5.51
CA TYR A 133 -7.97 13.41 5.04
C TYR A 133 -9.35 13.46 4.38
N THR A 134 -9.58 12.52 3.49
CA THR A 134 -10.87 12.23 2.89
C THR A 134 -11.15 10.75 2.99
N THR A 135 -12.41 10.38 3.09
CA THR A 135 -12.80 8.98 3.19
C THR A 135 -13.91 8.66 2.20
N HIS A 136 -14.16 7.36 2.01
CA HIS A 136 -15.30 6.89 1.24
C HIS A 136 -16.61 7.28 1.95
N TRP A 137 -17.64 7.65 1.18
CA TRP A 137 -18.90 8.13 1.71
C TRP A 137 -19.58 7.15 2.69
N GLU A 138 -19.41 5.84 2.51
CA GLU A 138 -19.90 4.80 3.42
C GLU A 138 -19.27 4.85 4.81
N ASN A 139 -18.02 5.31 4.89
CA ASN A 139 -17.26 5.37 6.14
C ASN A 139 -17.41 6.70 6.87
N ARG A 140 -18.16 7.64 6.30
CA ARG A 140 -18.32 8.98 6.86
C ARG A 140 -18.93 8.96 8.27
N ALA A 141 -19.88 8.06 8.52
CA ALA A 141 -20.54 7.95 9.82
C ALA A 141 -19.55 7.55 10.93
N VAL A 142 -18.58 6.67 10.62
CA VAL A 142 -17.56 6.19 11.57
C VAL A 142 -16.60 7.30 12.01
N LEU A 143 -16.40 8.31 11.17
CA LEU A 143 -15.52 9.44 11.46
C LEU A 143 -16.22 10.61 12.17
N LEU A 144 -17.53 10.56 12.34
CA LEU A 144 -18.33 11.61 12.98
C LEU A 144 -18.74 11.26 14.42
N GLU A 145 -18.44 10.05 14.87
CA GLU A 145 -18.64 9.59 16.25
C GLU A 145 -17.37 9.84 17.09
#